data_5581de59f1921910367af40099bc3173
#
_entry.id   5581de59f1921910367af40099bc3173
#
_cell.length_a   1.000
_cell.length_b   1.000
_cell.length_c   1.000
_cell.angle_alpha   90.00
_cell.angle_beta   90.00
_cell.angle_gamma   90.00
#
_symmetry.space_group_name_H-M   'P 1'
#
loop_
_entity.id
_entity.type
_entity.pdbx_description
1 polymer ?
#
loop_
_entity_poly.entity_id
_entity_poly.type
_entity_poly.pdbx_seq_one_letter_code
_entity_poly.pdbx_strand_id
1 'polypeptide(L)'
;MYKKFFKRYWPIILFLLIFSVVGIRLLTEAQTPEKKLPVYSPSMVSEELVEEEIRYVKKYHRINPFSMVNQNGETVTEMDYLDKIYVADFFFTTCQAICPIMKENMIILQDQYKDDDSVYLLSHTVTPEIDTKEVLKEYAIEKGIIDTKWNLLTGDKKQIYNLARKSYLVAEDVEDSRFFDMIHTENFVLIDTQRRIRGFYDGTNLESIDKLIGDIKILKKELLN
;
A
#
# COMPACT_ATOMS: atom_id res chain seq x y z
N MET A 1 29.85 42.09 43.60
CA MET A 1 29.39 40.84 44.25
C MET A 1 28.79 39.86 43.23
N TYR A 2 27.92 40.25 42.31
CA TYR A 2 27.23 39.41 41.33
C TYR A 2 28.16 38.66 40.34
N LYS A 3 29.24 39.27 39.85
CA LYS A 3 30.17 38.63 38.89
C LYS A 3 30.90 37.42 39.45
N LYS A 4 31.24 37.39 40.78
CA LYS A 4 31.90 36.22 41.42
C LYS A 4 30.90 35.08 41.62
N PHE A 5 29.65 35.40 41.96
CA PHE A 5 28.58 34.43 42.13
C PHE A 5 28.26 33.72 40.80
N PHE A 6 28.08 34.51 39.71
CA PHE A 6 27.77 33.98 38.38
C PHE A 6 28.88 33.04 37.85
N LYS A 7 30.14 33.44 38.03
CA LYS A 7 31.29 32.63 37.58
C LYS A 7 31.40 31.30 38.34
N ARG A 8 30.97 31.24 39.60
CA ARG A 8 31.01 30.01 40.42
C ARG A 8 29.88 29.06 40.13
N TYR A 9 28.68 29.56 39.82
CA TYR A 9 27.50 28.73 39.66
C TYR A 9 27.11 28.50 38.19
N TRP A 10 27.76 29.17 37.23
CA TRP A 10 27.52 29.01 35.80
C TRP A 10 27.53 27.55 35.31
N PRO A 11 28.48 26.69 35.71
CA PRO A 11 28.46 25.28 35.24
C PRO A 11 27.24 24.53 35.75
N ILE A 12 26.78 24.80 36.96
CA ILE A 12 25.60 24.17 37.56
C ILE A 12 24.33 24.63 36.82
N ILE A 13 24.23 25.93 36.54
CA ILE A 13 23.10 26.48 35.79
C ILE A 13 23.05 25.90 34.38
N LEU A 14 24.19 25.79 33.70
CA LEU A 14 24.28 25.20 32.37
C LEU A 14 23.88 23.70 32.41
N PHE A 15 24.36 22.97 33.39
CA PHE A 15 24.00 21.57 33.58
C PHE A 15 22.50 21.38 33.78
N LEU A 16 21.87 22.17 34.63
CA LEU A 16 20.43 22.12 34.88
C LEU A 16 19.61 22.51 33.64
N LEU A 17 20.07 23.48 32.84
CA LEU A 17 19.44 23.85 31.58
C LEU A 17 19.50 22.67 30.56
N ILE A 18 20.68 22.07 30.41
CA ILE A 18 20.85 20.92 29.48
C ILE A 18 19.96 19.77 29.96
N PHE A 19 20.00 19.44 31.26
CA PHE A 19 19.18 18.39 31.84
C PHE A 19 17.67 18.64 31.66
N SER A 20 17.24 19.91 31.85
CA SER A 20 15.85 20.30 31.63
C SER A 20 15.45 20.16 30.16
N VAL A 21 16.29 20.59 29.20
CA VAL A 21 16.00 20.45 27.76
C VAL A 21 15.95 19.01 27.36
N VAL A 22 16.89 18.17 27.84
CA VAL A 22 16.89 16.73 27.57
C VAL A 22 15.66 16.06 28.20
N GLY A 23 15.34 16.39 29.43
CA GLY A 23 14.14 15.88 30.13
C GLY A 23 12.84 16.25 29.41
N ILE A 24 12.71 17.50 28.97
CA ILE A 24 11.54 17.94 28.19
C ILE A 24 11.46 17.20 26.86
N ARG A 25 12.56 17.02 26.15
CA ARG A 25 12.57 16.23 24.89
C ARG A 25 12.14 14.80 25.09
N LEU A 26 12.71 14.11 26.10
CA LEU A 26 12.33 12.73 26.40
C LEU A 26 10.84 12.60 26.80
N LEU A 27 10.32 13.57 27.56
CA LEU A 27 8.90 13.59 27.93
C LEU A 27 7.99 13.90 26.72
N THR A 28 8.39 14.80 25.81
CA THR A 28 7.60 15.10 24.62
C THR A 28 7.61 13.94 23.62
N GLU A 29 8.75 13.26 23.44
CA GLU A 29 8.83 12.04 22.61
C GLU A 29 7.97 10.90 23.18
N ALA A 30 7.96 10.73 24.51
CA ALA A 30 7.14 9.72 25.18
C ALA A 30 5.62 10.03 25.16
N GLN A 31 5.24 11.27 24.96
CA GLN A 31 3.83 11.72 24.94
C GLN A 31 3.25 11.90 23.55
N THR A 32 4.07 11.87 22.47
CA THR A 32 3.52 11.93 21.12
C THR A 32 2.79 10.61 20.81
N PRO A 33 1.44 10.65 20.63
CA PRO A 33 0.71 9.43 20.26
C PRO A 33 1.29 8.90 18.95
N GLU A 34 1.62 7.62 18.92
CA GLU A 34 2.06 6.97 17.68
C GLU A 34 0.98 7.17 16.62
N LYS A 35 1.38 7.76 15.49
CA LYS A 35 0.50 7.92 14.34
C LYS A 35 0.10 6.53 13.84
N LYS A 36 -1.18 6.19 13.94
CA LYS A 36 -1.74 4.96 13.39
C LYS A 36 -2.46 5.26 12.08
N LEU A 37 -2.32 4.34 11.12
CA LEU A 37 -3.06 4.45 9.86
C LEU A 37 -4.52 4.05 10.06
N PRO A 38 -5.45 4.68 9.33
CA PRO A 38 -6.84 4.27 9.34
C PRO A 38 -6.98 2.82 8.83
N VAL A 39 -8.07 2.16 9.22
CA VAL A 39 -8.56 0.94 8.60
C VAL A 39 -9.79 1.31 7.79
N TYR A 40 -9.68 1.21 6.48
CA TYR A 40 -10.76 1.57 5.59
C TYR A 40 -11.83 0.47 5.54
N SER A 41 -13.07 0.89 5.42
CA SER A 41 -14.24 0.05 5.18
C SER A 41 -15.08 0.65 4.04
N PRO A 42 -15.96 -0.12 3.40
CA PRO A 42 -16.79 0.36 2.31
C PRO A 42 -17.50 1.69 2.60
N SER A 43 -18.02 1.87 3.81
CA SER A 43 -18.72 3.11 4.20
C SER A 43 -17.80 4.36 4.32
N MET A 44 -16.50 4.22 4.16
CA MET A 44 -15.51 5.31 4.24
C MET A 44 -14.96 5.68 2.85
N VAL A 45 -15.34 4.95 1.81
CA VAL A 45 -14.93 5.17 0.43
C VAL A 45 -16.08 5.83 -0.33
N SER A 46 -15.79 6.49 -1.46
CA SER A 46 -16.81 7.10 -2.30
C SER A 46 -17.91 6.09 -2.67
N GLU A 47 -19.18 6.51 -2.63
CA GLU A 47 -20.32 5.64 -2.94
C GLU A 47 -20.25 5.06 -4.36
N GLU A 48 -19.61 5.77 -5.28
CA GLU A 48 -19.42 5.35 -6.67
C GLU A 48 -18.47 4.13 -6.80
N LEU A 49 -17.51 4.00 -5.88
CA LEU A 49 -16.53 2.91 -5.86
C LEU A 49 -17.00 1.68 -5.07
N VAL A 50 -18.20 1.72 -4.51
CA VAL A 50 -18.68 0.66 -3.59
C VAL A 50 -20.06 0.18 -4.01
N GLU A 51 -20.19 -1.12 -4.29
CA GLU A 51 -21.48 -1.74 -4.59
C GLU A 51 -22.49 -1.50 -3.47
N GLU A 52 -23.76 -1.30 -3.84
CA GLU A 52 -24.85 -0.98 -2.91
C GLU A 52 -24.97 -2.01 -1.76
N GLU A 53 -24.75 -3.28 -2.07
CA GLU A 53 -24.85 -4.40 -1.12
C GLU A 53 -23.86 -4.28 0.06
N ILE A 54 -22.67 -3.71 -0.16
CA ILE A 54 -21.62 -3.61 0.86
C ILE A 54 -21.39 -2.19 1.36
N ARG A 55 -22.02 -1.17 0.78
CA ARG A 55 -21.83 0.26 1.08
C ARG A 55 -21.96 0.58 2.57
N TYR A 56 -22.80 -0.12 3.28
CA TYR A 56 -23.05 0.12 4.70
C TYR A 56 -22.15 -0.66 5.65
N VAL A 57 -21.21 -1.45 5.13
CA VAL A 57 -20.26 -2.21 5.95
C VAL A 57 -19.25 -1.24 6.59
N LYS A 58 -19.32 -1.12 7.91
CA LYS A 58 -18.50 -0.17 8.70
C LYS A 58 -17.28 -0.81 9.35
N LYS A 59 -17.23 -2.13 9.45
CA LYS A 59 -16.16 -2.85 10.16
C LYS A 59 -15.92 -4.21 9.51
N TYR A 60 -14.75 -4.79 9.81
CA TYR A 60 -14.37 -6.16 9.40
C TYR A 60 -14.17 -6.36 7.89
N HIS A 61 -14.10 -5.27 7.11
CA HIS A 61 -13.76 -5.40 5.70
C HIS A 61 -12.33 -5.90 5.53
N ARG A 62 -12.15 -6.92 4.70
CA ARG A 62 -10.86 -7.53 4.36
C ARG A 62 -10.87 -7.95 2.91
N ILE A 63 -9.68 -8.04 2.32
CA ILE A 63 -9.55 -8.60 0.98
C ILE A 63 -10.09 -10.03 0.99
N ASN A 64 -11.02 -10.31 0.07
CA ASN A 64 -11.65 -11.61 -0.08
C ASN A 64 -10.63 -12.67 -0.51
N PRO A 65 -10.87 -13.95 -0.22
CA PRO A 65 -10.06 -15.05 -0.75
C PRO A 65 -10.00 -15.02 -2.28
N PHE A 66 -8.81 -15.30 -2.81
CA PHE A 66 -8.61 -15.45 -4.26
C PHE A 66 -7.63 -16.59 -4.54
N SER A 67 -7.68 -17.09 -5.77
CA SER A 67 -6.71 -18.08 -6.30
C SER A 67 -6.46 -17.74 -7.74
N MET A 68 -5.23 -17.30 -8.05
CA MET A 68 -4.82 -16.84 -9.39
C MET A 68 -3.45 -17.42 -9.74
N VAL A 69 -3.00 -17.20 -10.96
CA VAL A 69 -1.70 -17.68 -11.44
C VAL A 69 -0.79 -16.47 -11.64
N ASN A 70 0.45 -16.56 -11.16
CA ASN A 70 1.44 -15.53 -11.37
C ASN A 70 2.22 -15.71 -12.70
N GLN A 71 3.11 -14.77 -13.00
CA GLN A 71 3.97 -14.78 -14.18
C GLN A 71 4.90 -16.03 -14.28
N ASN A 72 5.09 -16.77 -13.20
CA ASN A 72 5.88 -18.02 -13.17
C ASN A 72 5.01 -19.27 -13.33
N GLY A 73 3.69 -19.13 -13.44
CA GLY A 73 2.74 -20.23 -13.50
C GLY A 73 2.44 -20.85 -12.13
N GLU A 74 2.80 -20.19 -11.04
CA GLU A 74 2.52 -20.64 -9.69
C GLU A 74 1.15 -20.14 -9.24
N THR A 75 0.43 -20.97 -8.50
CA THR A 75 -0.83 -20.54 -7.88
C THR A 75 -0.54 -19.65 -6.70
N VAL A 76 -1.13 -18.46 -6.70
CA VAL A 76 -1.02 -17.44 -5.64
C VAL A 76 -2.40 -17.17 -5.04
N THR A 77 -2.45 -17.15 -3.74
CA THR A 77 -3.66 -16.93 -2.95
C THR A 77 -3.46 -15.77 -1.96
N GLU A 78 -4.53 -15.30 -1.34
CA GLU A 78 -4.42 -14.31 -0.26
C GLU A 78 -3.63 -14.82 0.96
N MET A 79 -3.47 -16.15 1.10
CA MET A 79 -2.72 -16.77 2.20
C MET A 79 -1.21 -16.61 2.03
N ASP A 80 -0.71 -16.42 0.80
CA ASP A 80 0.70 -16.17 0.52
C ASP A 80 1.15 -14.79 1.06
N TYR A 81 0.18 -13.91 1.35
CA TYR A 81 0.38 -12.58 1.93
C TYR A 81 -0.05 -12.50 3.41
N LEU A 82 -0.31 -13.63 4.06
CA LEU A 82 -0.57 -13.65 5.49
C LEU A 82 0.67 -13.16 6.25
N ASP A 83 0.45 -12.33 7.27
CA ASP A 83 1.52 -11.69 8.06
C ASP A 83 2.48 -10.80 7.26
N LYS A 84 2.10 -10.42 6.04
CA LYS A 84 2.86 -9.52 5.19
C LYS A 84 2.06 -8.25 4.89
N ILE A 85 2.77 -7.14 4.70
CA ILE A 85 2.23 -5.92 4.11
C ILE A 85 2.36 -6.05 2.61
N TYR A 86 1.36 -5.64 1.84
CA TYR A 86 1.53 -5.54 0.40
C TYR A 86 0.84 -4.32 -0.20
N VAL A 87 1.35 -3.88 -1.34
CA VAL A 87 0.74 -2.86 -2.17
C VAL A 87 0.16 -3.54 -3.39
N ALA A 88 -1.12 -3.30 -3.65
CA ALA A 88 -1.83 -3.87 -4.80
C ALA A 88 -2.22 -2.79 -5.81
N ASP A 89 -2.19 -3.15 -7.10
CA ASP A 89 -2.74 -2.36 -8.19
C ASP A 89 -3.45 -3.23 -9.23
N PHE A 90 -4.13 -2.55 -10.17
CA PHE A 90 -4.78 -3.16 -11.33
C PHE A 90 -4.21 -2.56 -12.61
N PHE A 91 -3.78 -3.41 -13.54
CA PHE A 91 -3.06 -2.99 -14.74
C PHE A 91 -3.42 -3.85 -15.95
N PHE A 92 -2.88 -3.53 -17.11
CA PHE A 92 -2.82 -4.43 -18.27
C PHE A 92 -1.58 -4.10 -19.13
N THR A 93 -0.99 -5.12 -19.73
CA THR A 93 0.33 -5.00 -20.39
C THR A 93 0.31 -4.10 -21.62
N THR A 94 -0.84 -4.00 -22.31
CA THR A 94 -1.00 -3.20 -23.53
C THR A 94 -1.41 -1.75 -23.31
N CYS A 95 -1.55 -1.31 -22.04
CA CYS A 95 -1.87 0.07 -21.70
C CYS A 95 -0.72 1.02 -22.09
N GLN A 96 -1.06 2.08 -22.82
CA GLN A 96 -0.10 3.12 -23.24
C GLN A 96 -0.33 4.46 -22.53
N ALA A 97 -1.27 4.54 -21.61
CA ALA A 97 -1.63 5.77 -20.92
C ALA A 97 -0.99 5.84 -19.52
N ILE A 98 -1.71 5.44 -18.49
CA ILE A 98 -1.27 5.58 -17.09
C ILE A 98 -0.38 4.42 -16.58
N CYS A 99 -0.58 3.20 -17.08
CA CYS A 99 0.15 2.02 -16.60
C CYS A 99 1.68 2.12 -16.72
N PRO A 100 2.27 2.75 -17.75
CA PRO A 100 3.71 2.96 -17.77
C PRO A 100 4.20 3.78 -16.59
N ILE A 101 3.48 4.84 -16.20
CA ILE A 101 3.83 5.70 -15.06
C ILE A 101 3.67 4.92 -13.75
N MET A 102 2.54 4.24 -13.59
CA MET A 102 2.28 3.40 -12.42
C MET A 102 3.35 2.32 -12.25
N LYS A 103 3.73 1.64 -13.35
CA LYS A 103 4.78 0.64 -13.35
C LYS A 103 6.13 1.21 -12.88
N GLU A 104 6.55 2.39 -13.38
CA GLU A 104 7.77 3.05 -12.90
C GLU A 104 7.70 3.34 -11.39
N ASN A 105 6.54 3.77 -10.90
CA ASN A 105 6.33 4.04 -9.49
C ASN A 105 6.30 2.76 -8.63
N MET A 106 5.80 1.65 -9.17
CA MET A 106 5.91 0.33 -8.52
C MET A 106 7.38 -0.16 -8.48
N ILE A 107 8.20 0.13 -9.49
CA ILE A 107 9.65 -0.15 -9.47
C ILE A 107 10.34 0.63 -8.33
N ILE A 108 9.95 1.88 -8.08
CA ILE A 108 10.47 2.65 -6.92
C ILE A 108 10.17 1.90 -5.60
N LEU A 109 8.94 1.39 -5.45
CA LEU A 109 8.57 0.59 -4.28
C LEU A 109 9.34 -0.73 -4.22
N GLN A 110 9.51 -1.42 -5.35
CA GLN A 110 10.30 -2.64 -5.45
C GLN A 110 11.74 -2.41 -4.97
N ASP A 111 12.40 -1.40 -5.48
CA ASP A 111 13.78 -1.07 -5.13
C ASP A 111 13.92 -0.68 -3.65
N GLN A 112 12.94 0.04 -3.12
CA GLN A 112 12.90 0.44 -1.71
C GLN A 112 12.77 -0.77 -0.77
N TYR A 113 12.05 -1.83 -1.19
CA TYR A 113 11.69 -2.96 -0.32
C TYR A 113 12.20 -4.33 -0.82
N LYS A 114 13.08 -4.38 -1.83
CA LYS A 114 13.58 -5.65 -2.41
C LYS A 114 14.23 -6.59 -1.37
N ASP A 115 14.87 -6.02 -0.35
CA ASP A 115 15.55 -6.76 0.72
C ASP A 115 14.70 -6.84 2.01
N ASP A 116 13.42 -6.48 1.95
CA ASP A 116 12.50 -6.44 3.10
C ASP A 116 11.39 -7.50 2.95
N ASP A 117 11.54 -8.64 3.59
CA ASP A 117 10.62 -9.77 3.50
C ASP A 117 9.24 -9.53 4.16
N SER A 118 9.01 -8.36 4.73
CA SER A 118 7.70 -7.98 5.29
C SER A 118 6.82 -7.20 4.32
N VAL A 119 7.36 -6.74 3.18
CA VAL A 119 6.64 -5.91 2.19
C VAL A 119 6.71 -6.53 0.81
N TYR A 120 5.57 -6.66 0.15
CA TYR A 120 5.40 -7.26 -1.18
C TYR A 120 4.59 -6.37 -2.11
N LEU A 121 4.65 -6.67 -3.41
CA LEU A 121 3.88 -6.00 -4.45
C LEU A 121 3.01 -7.02 -5.19
N LEU A 122 1.81 -6.60 -5.59
CA LEU A 122 0.82 -7.47 -6.19
C LEU A 122 0.02 -6.73 -7.25
N SER A 123 0.18 -7.10 -8.51
CA SER A 123 -0.56 -6.49 -9.62
C SER A 123 -1.53 -7.50 -10.23
N HIS A 124 -2.80 -7.11 -10.35
CA HIS A 124 -3.83 -7.91 -11.00
C HIS A 124 -4.05 -7.40 -12.42
N THR A 125 -3.92 -8.26 -13.45
CA THR A 125 -4.34 -7.83 -14.79
C THR A 125 -5.85 -7.68 -14.88
N VAL A 126 -6.32 -6.70 -15.62
CA VAL A 126 -7.75 -6.55 -15.94
C VAL A 126 -8.13 -7.10 -17.31
N THR A 127 -7.15 -7.61 -18.06
CA THR A 127 -7.32 -8.23 -19.37
C THR A 127 -6.74 -9.66 -19.43
N PRO A 128 -7.19 -10.58 -18.57
CA PRO A 128 -6.58 -11.91 -18.45
C PRO A 128 -6.65 -12.74 -19.74
N GLU A 129 -7.55 -12.41 -20.67
CA GLU A 129 -7.62 -13.05 -21.99
C GLU A 129 -6.41 -12.69 -22.88
N ILE A 130 -5.79 -11.52 -22.65
CA ILE A 130 -4.59 -11.05 -23.36
C ILE A 130 -3.36 -11.32 -22.51
N ASP A 131 -3.41 -10.99 -21.25
CA ASP A 131 -2.32 -11.07 -20.29
C ASP A 131 -2.24 -12.49 -19.71
N THR A 132 -1.87 -13.46 -20.57
CA THR A 132 -1.59 -14.83 -20.11
C THR A 132 -0.33 -14.86 -19.23
N LYS A 133 -0.09 -15.97 -18.53
CA LYS A 133 1.13 -16.11 -17.71
C LYS A 133 2.42 -15.93 -18.52
N GLU A 134 2.41 -16.36 -19.79
CA GLU A 134 3.54 -16.19 -20.70
C GLU A 134 3.78 -14.71 -21.02
N VAL A 135 2.72 -13.97 -21.35
CA VAL A 135 2.78 -12.52 -21.61
C VAL A 135 3.24 -11.77 -20.36
N LEU A 136 2.71 -12.14 -19.19
CA LEU A 136 3.13 -11.55 -17.92
C LEU A 136 4.59 -11.87 -17.59
N LYS A 137 5.10 -13.06 -17.97
CA LYS A 137 6.51 -13.41 -17.77
C LYS A 137 7.44 -12.57 -18.66
N GLU A 138 7.09 -12.42 -19.93
CA GLU A 138 7.85 -11.56 -20.85
C GLU A 138 7.84 -10.11 -20.36
N TYR A 139 6.68 -9.61 -19.95
CA TYR A 139 6.53 -8.27 -19.37
C TYR A 139 7.39 -8.10 -18.12
N ALA A 140 7.38 -9.05 -17.20
CA ALA A 140 8.17 -9.01 -15.98
C ALA A 140 9.68 -8.92 -16.28
N ILE A 141 10.18 -9.71 -17.22
CA ILE A 141 11.57 -9.69 -17.65
C ILE A 141 11.92 -8.34 -18.31
N GLU A 142 11.10 -7.88 -19.24
CA GLU A 142 11.33 -6.60 -19.95
C GLU A 142 11.35 -5.41 -18.97
N LYS A 143 10.47 -5.41 -17.97
CA LYS A 143 10.31 -4.29 -17.03
C LYS A 143 11.17 -4.41 -15.78
N GLY A 144 11.98 -5.46 -15.62
CA GLY A 144 12.87 -5.64 -14.47
C GLY A 144 12.16 -5.96 -13.16
N ILE A 145 11.04 -6.67 -13.25
CA ILE A 145 10.25 -7.09 -12.09
C ILE A 145 10.96 -8.26 -11.38
N ILE A 146 11.13 -8.17 -10.08
CA ILE A 146 11.76 -9.18 -9.23
C ILE A 146 10.68 -10.15 -8.77
N ASP A 147 10.65 -11.37 -9.32
CA ASP A 147 9.64 -12.40 -9.08
C ASP A 147 9.41 -12.74 -7.59
N THR A 148 10.46 -12.67 -6.77
CA THR A 148 10.36 -12.94 -5.32
C THR A 148 9.74 -11.79 -4.54
N LYS A 149 9.54 -10.64 -5.16
CA LYS A 149 9.04 -9.44 -4.52
C LYS A 149 7.70 -8.98 -5.07
N TRP A 150 7.48 -9.19 -6.37
CA TRP A 150 6.32 -8.66 -7.06
C TRP A 150 5.66 -9.73 -7.94
N ASN A 151 4.43 -10.10 -7.61
CA ASN A 151 3.62 -11.00 -8.39
C ASN A 151 2.71 -10.22 -9.34
N LEU A 152 2.73 -10.62 -10.62
CA LEU A 152 1.75 -10.22 -11.63
C LEU A 152 0.73 -11.35 -11.77
N LEU A 153 -0.53 -11.10 -11.46
CA LEU A 153 -1.56 -12.13 -11.41
C LEU A 153 -2.49 -12.08 -12.62
N THR A 154 -2.79 -13.25 -13.16
CA THR A 154 -3.83 -13.49 -14.15
C THR A 154 -4.74 -14.63 -13.70
N GLY A 155 -5.96 -14.70 -14.23
CA GLY A 155 -6.91 -15.73 -13.83
C GLY A 155 -8.32 -15.50 -14.37
N ASP A 156 -9.31 -15.92 -13.61
CA ASP A 156 -10.71 -15.72 -13.97
C ASP A 156 -11.08 -14.21 -13.91
N LYS A 157 -11.53 -13.67 -15.02
CA LYS A 157 -11.89 -12.25 -15.15
C LYS A 157 -12.93 -11.82 -14.13
N LYS A 158 -13.95 -12.63 -13.89
CA LYS A 158 -15.02 -12.32 -12.94
C LYS A 158 -14.47 -12.24 -11.51
N GLN A 159 -13.52 -13.12 -11.16
CA GLN A 159 -12.85 -13.06 -9.86
C GLN A 159 -12.02 -11.77 -9.71
N ILE A 160 -11.23 -11.41 -10.73
CA ILE A 160 -10.41 -10.19 -10.74
C ILE A 160 -11.28 -8.94 -10.56
N TYR A 161 -12.37 -8.84 -11.32
CA TYR A 161 -13.29 -7.70 -11.27
C TYR A 161 -14.04 -7.61 -9.94
N ASN A 162 -14.47 -8.76 -9.38
CA ASN A 162 -15.05 -8.79 -8.05
C ASN A 162 -14.06 -8.36 -6.96
N LEU A 163 -12.77 -8.73 -7.09
CA LEU A 163 -11.75 -8.26 -6.16
C LEU A 163 -11.58 -6.74 -6.24
N ALA A 164 -11.49 -6.17 -7.43
CA ALA A 164 -11.32 -4.73 -7.61
C ALA A 164 -12.50 -3.94 -7.00
N ARG A 165 -13.74 -4.38 -7.26
CA ARG A 165 -14.96 -3.69 -6.82
C ARG A 165 -15.29 -3.95 -5.35
N LYS A 166 -15.34 -5.23 -4.94
CA LYS A 166 -15.88 -5.62 -3.62
C LYS A 166 -14.81 -5.76 -2.54
N SER A 167 -13.55 -5.96 -2.93
CA SER A 167 -12.46 -6.20 -1.98
C SER A 167 -11.51 -5.02 -1.86
N TYR A 168 -10.94 -4.58 -2.97
CA TYR A 168 -10.00 -3.45 -2.99
C TYR A 168 -10.68 -2.09 -3.05
N LEU A 169 -11.97 -2.03 -3.44
CA LEU A 169 -12.77 -0.81 -3.49
C LEU A 169 -12.17 0.28 -4.41
N VAL A 170 -11.69 -0.12 -5.58
CA VAL A 170 -10.98 0.78 -6.53
C VAL A 170 -11.61 0.86 -7.90
N ALA A 171 -12.76 0.24 -8.11
CA ALA A 171 -13.44 0.24 -9.40
C ALA A 171 -14.93 0.52 -9.22
N GLU A 172 -15.47 1.36 -10.10
CA GLU A 172 -16.89 1.67 -10.16
C GLU A 172 -17.70 0.47 -10.65
N ASP A 173 -18.96 0.39 -10.18
CA ASP A 173 -19.93 -0.54 -10.72
C ASP A 173 -20.61 0.13 -11.93
N VAL A 174 -20.19 -0.24 -13.15
CA VAL A 174 -20.80 0.30 -14.37
C VAL A 174 -21.97 -0.60 -14.77
N GLU A 175 -23.19 -0.16 -14.54
CA GLU A 175 -24.42 -0.89 -14.90
C GLU A 175 -24.60 -1.16 -16.41
N ASP A 176 -23.92 -0.43 -17.28
CA ASP A 176 -24.06 -0.55 -18.75
C ASP A 176 -22.89 -1.32 -19.39
N SER A 177 -22.93 -2.64 -19.22
CA SER A 177 -21.91 -3.59 -19.68
C SER A 177 -21.83 -3.81 -21.21
N ARG A 178 -22.37 -2.92 -22.05
CA ARG A 178 -22.42 -3.15 -23.49
C ARG A 178 -21.19 -2.71 -24.29
N PHE A 179 -20.33 -1.85 -23.72
CA PHE A 179 -19.11 -1.41 -24.40
C PHE A 179 -17.98 -1.15 -23.38
N PHE A 180 -16.97 -2.04 -23.35
CA PHE A 180 -15.69 -1.88 -22.65
C PHE A 180 -15.79 -1.70 -21.12
N ASP A 181 -16.31 -2.70 -20.44
CA ASP A 181 -16.20 -2.81 -18.98
C ASP A 181 -14.75 -3.18 -18.57
N MET A 182 -13.81 -2.27 -18.87
CA MET A 182 -12.42 -2.43 -18.44
C MET A 182 -12.19 -1.53 -17.23
N ILE A 183 -11.79 -2.14 -16.11
CA ILE A 183 -11.44 -1.40 -14.91
C ILE A 183 -10.24 -0.49 -15.21
N HIS A 184 -10.43 0.81 -15.01
CA HIS A 184 -9.37 1.80 -15.06
C HIS A 184 -9.26 2.45 -13.69
N THR A 185 -8.14 2.25 -13.02
CA THR A 185 -7.85 2.89 -11.74
C THR A 185 -6.37 3.21 -11.65
N GLU A 186 -6.05 4.42 -11.20
CA GLU A 186 -4.70 4.83 -10.86
C GLU A 186 -4.31 4.52 -9.41
N ASN A 187 -5.17 3.85 -8.66
CA ASN A 187 -4.96 3.65 -7.24
C ASN A 187 -4.01 2.50 -6.91
N PHE A 188 -3.00 2.79 -6.09
CA PHE A 188 -2.28 1.80 -5.30
C PHE A 188 -2.99 1.63 -3.95
N VAL A 189 -3.19 0.39 -3.53
CA VAL A 189 -3.87 0.06 -2.28
C VAL A 189 -2.90 -0.58 -1.32
N LEU A 190 -2.72 0.02 -0.14
CA LEU A 190 -1.89 -0.52 0.94
C LEU A 190 -2.71 -1.47 1.80
N ILE A 191 -2.23 -2.70 1.94
CA ILE A 191 -2.89 -3.77 2.70
C ILE A 191 -1.99 -4.23 3.84
N ASP A 192 -2.59 -4.44 5.02
CA ASP A 192 -1.87 -4.92 6.20
C ASP A 192 -1.86 -6.45 6.33
N THR A 193 -1.13 -6.94 7.34
CA THR A 193 -0.99 -8.36 7.67
C THR A 193 -2.31 -9.08 7.98
N GLN A 194 -3.39 -8.34 8.23
CA GLN A 194 -4.73 -8.88 8.45
C GLN A 194 -5.65 -8.74 7.23
N ARG A 195 -5.08 -8.43 6.06
CA ARG A 195 -5.79 -8.19 4.80
C ARG A 195 -6.76 -7.00 4.84
N ARG A 196 -6.45 -5.97 5.66
CA ARG A 196 -7.27 -4.76 5.78
C ARG A 196 -6.67 -3.65 4.93
N ILE A 197 -7.51 -2.84 4.33
CA ILE A 197 -7.08 -1.65 3.57
C ILE A 197 -6.64 -0.56 4.55
N ARG A 198 -5.42 -0.04 4.35
CA ARG A 198 -4.80 0.98 5.20
C ARG A 198 -4.57 2.30 4.47
N GLY A 199 -4.72 2.33 3.16
CA GLY A 199 -4.61 3.55 2.37
C GLY A 199 -4.85 3.33 0.90
N PHE A 200 -5.22 4.43 0.22
CA PHE A 200 -5.30 4.56 -1.22
C PHE A 200 -4.36 5.67 -1.66
N TYR A 201 -3.63 5.46 -2.75
CA TYR A 201 -2.60 6.36 -3.22
C TYR A 201 -2.65 6.45 -4.73
N ASP A 202 -2.59 7.67 -5.27
CA ASP A 202 -2.49 7.88 -6.71
C ASP A 202 -1.13 7.33 -7.20
N GLY A 203 -1.18 6.21 -7.93
CA GLY A 203 -0.01 5.53 -8.48
C GLY A 203 0.69 6.30 -9.59
N THR A 204 0.11 7.39 -10.08
CA THR A 204 0.72 8.27 -11.10
C THR A 204 1.46 9.46 -10.50
N ASN A 205 1.30 9.72 -9.20
CA ASN A 205 1.82 10.90 -8.51
C ASN A 205 2.94 10.55 -7.53
N LEU A 206 4.15 11.10 -7.76
CA LEU A 206 5.33 10.84 -6.93
C LEU A 206 5.16 11.26 -5.45
N GLU A 207 4.46 12.36 -5.16
CA GLU A 207 4.20 12.78 -3.78
C GLU A 207 3.31 11.74 -3.06
N SER A 208 2.37 11.14 -3.79
CA SER A 208 1.54 10.05 -3.28
C SER A 208 2.37 8.79 -3.00
N ILE A 209 3.37 8.49 -3.83
CA ILE A 209 4.30 7.38 -3.62
C ILE A 209 5.19 7.63 -2.40
N ASP A 210 5.73 8.84 -2.24
CA ASP A 210 6.50 9.20 -1.04
C ASP A 210 5.66 9.07 0.23
N LYS A 211 4.39 9.48 0.16
CA LYS A 211 3.43 9.29 1.26
C LYS A 211 3.21 7.80 1.55
N LEU A 212 3.01 6.97 0.52
CA LEU A 212 2.85 5.52 0.65
C LEU A 212 4.06 4.89 1.34
N ILE A 213 5.29 5.24 0.94
CA ILE A 213 6.53 4.78 1.58
C ILE A 213 6.56 5.18 3.06
N GLY A 214 6.16 6.43 3.37
CA GLY A 214 6.04 6.92 4.75
C GLY A 214 5.01 6.13 5.56
N ASP A 215 3.86 5.86 4.99
CA ASP A 215 2.76 5.15 5.64
C ASP A 215 3.08 3.64 5.81
N ILE A 216 3.81 3.00 4.89
CA ILE A 216 4.36 1.64 5.08
C ILE A 216 5.28 1.59 6.31
N LYS A 217 6.16 2.59 6.50
CA LYS A 217 7.03 2.66 7.68
C LYS A 217 6.24 2.80 8.99
N ILE A 218 5.15 3.56 8.97
CA ILE A 218 4.23 3.68 10.12
C ILE A 218 3.57 2.33 10.38
N LEU A 219 3.03 1.69 9.35
CA LEU A 219 2.35 0.42 9.44
C LEU A 219 3.27 -0.69 10.00
N LYS A 220 4.53 -0.74 9.56
CA LYS A 220 5.53 -1.67 10.11
C LYS A 220 5.74 -1.48 11.62
N LYS A 221 5.77 -0.23 12.10
CA LYS A 221 5.87 0.05 13.54
C LYS A 221 4.62 -0.38 14.31
N GLU A 222 3.43 -0.16 13.75
CA GLU A 222 2.17 -0.60 14.35
C GLU A 222 2.10 -2.12 14.56
N LEU A 223 2.75 -2.90 13.70
CA LEU A 223 2.73 -4.36 13.74
C LEU A 223 3.79 -4.97 14.66
N LEU A 224 4.78 -4.19 15.09
CA LEU A 224 5.83 -4.60 16.02
C LEU A 224 5.43 -4.36 17.49
N ASN A 225 4.38 -3.60 17.76
CA ASN A 225 3.83 -3.24 19.07
C ASN A 225 2.51 -3.98 19.34
#